data_6b2c8eb56eb645797bbcfae6117d9848
#
_entry.id   6b2c8eb56eb645797bbcfae6117d9848
#
_cell.length_a   1.000
_cell.length_b   1.000
_cell.length_c   1.000
_cell.angle_alpha   90.00
_cell.angle_beta   90.00
_cell.angle_gamma   90.00
#
_symmetry.space_group_name_H-M   'P 1'
#
loop_
_entity.id
_entity.type
_entity.pdbx_description
1 polymer ?
#
loop_
_entity_poly.entity_id
_entity_poly.type
_entity_poly.pdbx_seq_one_letter_code
_entity_poly.pdbx_strand_id
1 'polypeptide(L)'
;TSARKDATICYSINGSKKTLVYDKPFSLRDGGLVKAWYKDNKQLMATSEFDRIENIPVEVIYASSAEQGEGDANHLVDGDPNTYWHTVYSVTVAKYPHWIDFDCTEEKTIKGFVYLPRQNSSNGNIKDFQIQVSKDGKNWGEIIVKGSFENNRKEKRILFNEPVKARYVRFTALSSQNGDDFATGAEIQILN
;
A
#
# COMPACT_ATOMS: atom_id res chain seq x y z
N THR A 1 -5.80 -13.28 -18.01
CA THR A 1 -6.37 -14.66 -18.09
C THR A 1 -6.52 -15.09 -19.53
N SER A 2 -6.25 -16.36 -19.83
CA SER A 2 -6.39 -16.93 -21.18
C SER A 2 -7.80 -17.55 -21.34
N ALA A 3 -8.41 -17.35 -22.50
CA ALA A 3 -9.62 -18.08 -22.88
C ALA A 3 -9.34 -19.57 -23.19
N ARG A 4 -8.08 -19.94 -23.47
CA ARG A 4 -7.65 -21.33 -23.75
C ARG A 4 -7.05 -21.93 -22.50
N LYS A 5 -7.65 -23.01 -21.96
CA LYS A 5 -7.30 -23.62 -20.66
C LYS A 5 -5.86 -24.13 -20.58
N ASP A 6 -5.30 -24.68 -21.66
CA ASP A 6 -3.97 -25.31 -21.66
C ASP A 6 -2.93 -24.54 -22.48
N ALA A 7 -3.17 -23.24 -22.72
CA ALA A 7 -2.28 -22.44 -23.54
C ALA A 7 -1.08 -21.93 -22.75
N THR A 8 0.12 -22.14 -23.29
CA THR A 8 1.31 -21.45 -22.81
C THR A 8 1.29 -20.00 -23.32
N ILE A 9 1.28 -19.04 -22.41
CA ILE A 9 1.36 -17.62 -22.72
C ILE A 9 2.84 -17.20 -22.66
N CYS A 10 3.28 -16.54 -23.72
CA CYS A 10 4.57 -15.86 -23.78
C CYS A 10 4.36 -14.35 -23.69
N TYR A 11 5.33 -13.63 -23.18
CA TYR A 11 5.27 -12.18 -23.14
C TYR A 11 6.65 -11.50 -23.27
N SER A 12 6.62 -10.21 -23.61
CA SER A 12 7.79 -9.31 -23.56
C SER A 12 7.39 -7.97 -22.94
N ILE A 13 8.36 -7.26 -22.38
CA ILE A 13 8.18 -5.96 -21.73
C ILE A 13 9.02 -4.93 -22.49
N ASN A 14 8.44 -3.76 -22.76
CA ASN A 14 9.11 -2.59 -23.39
C ASN A 14 9.85 -2.92 -24.68
N GLY A 15 9.29 -3.81 -25.51
CA GLY A 15 9.90 -4.19 -26.77
C GLY A 15 11.17 -5.04 -26.65
N SER A 16 11.46 -5.58 -25.47
CA SER A 16 12.58 -6.49 -25.25
C SER A 16 12.56 -7.65 -26.24
N LYS A 17 13.73 -8.02 -26.80
CA LYS A 17 13.89 -9.22 -27.62
C LYS A 17 13.76 -10.52 -26.79
N LYS A 18 13.88 -10.44 -25.45
CA LYS A 18 13.74 -11.57 -24.56
C LYS A 18 12.25 -11.93 -24.42
N THR A 19 11.91 -13.14 -24.79
CA THR A 19 10.58 -13.74 -24.58
C THR A 19 10.57 -14.46 -23.24
N LEU A 20 9.58 -14.18 -22.42
CA LEU A 20 9.33 -14.79 -21.12
C LEU A 20 8.09 -15.68 -21.22
N VAL A 21 8.01 -16.72 -20.40
CA VAL A 21 6.81 -17.58 -20.28
C VAL A 21 6.08 -17.13 -19.00
N TYR A 22 4.77 -16.92 -19.13
CA TYR A 22 3.93 -16.53 -18.01
C TYR A 22 3.56 -17.76 -17.17
N ASP A 23 3.91 -17.75 -15.89
CA ASP A 23 3.59 -18.78 -14.90
C ASP A 23 2.74 -18.25 -13.74
N LYS A 24 2.99 -17.01 -13.32
CA LYS A 24 2.32 -16.37 -12.19
C LYS A 24 2.30 -14.85 -12.33
N PRO A 25 1.41 -14.13 -11.60
CA PRO A 25 1.44 -12.68 -11.55
C PRO A 25 2.80 -12.14 -11.14
N PHE A 26 3.24 -11.05 -11.78
CA PHE A 26 4.48 -10.35 -11.48
C PHE A 26 4.24 -8.83 -11.36
N SER A 27 5.11 -8.17 -10.61
CA SER A 27 5.08 -6.72 -10.43
C SER A 27 5.78 -6.02 -11.59
N LEU A 28 5.16 -4.97 -12.13
CA LEU A 28 5.72 -4.08 -13.15
C LEU A 28 5.84 -2.66 -12.55
N ARG A 29 6.74 -2.50 -11.57
CA ARG A 29 6.86 -1.26 -10.76
C ARG A 29 7.18 -0.02 -11.60
N ASP A 30 8.02 -0.18 -12.63
CA ASP A 30 8.44 0.93 -13.49
C ASP A 30 7.46 1.21 -14.65
N GLY A 31 6.29 0.56 -14.62
CA GLY A 31 5.35 0.64 -15.72
C GLY A 31 5.91 0.02 -17.01
N GLY A 32 5.21 0.23 -18.11
CA GLY A 32 5.68 -0.13 -19.43
C GLY A 32 4.68 -0.91 -20.28
N LEU A 33 5.11 -1.18 -21.50
CA LEU A 33 4.33 -1.88 -22.51
C LEU A 33 4.53 -3.40 -22.41
N VAL A 34 3.49 -4.13 -22.05
CA VAL A 34 3.48 -5.60 -22.05
C VAL A 34 2.79 -6.10 -23.33
N LYS A 35 3.49 -6.92 -24.08
CA LYS A 35 2.94 -7.67 -25.21
C LYS A 35 2.88 -9.14 -24.84
N ALA A 36 1.71 -9.77 -24.97
CA ALA A 36 1.50 -11.18 -24.64
C ALA A 36 0.86 -11.92 -25.81
N TRP A 37 1.30 -13.16 -26.05
CA TRP A 37 0.81 -14.00 -27.15
C TRP A 37 0.83 -15.48 -26.74
N TYR A 38 0.10 -16.30 -27.50
CA TYR A 38 0.21 -17.75 -27.34
C TYR A 38 1.52 -18.28 -27.95
N LYS A 39 2.20 -19.18 -27.26
CA LYS A 39 3.46 -19.78 -27.73
C LYS A 39 3.32 -20.42 -29.11
N ASP A 40 2.17 -21.02 -29.41
CA ASP A 40 1.84 -21.68 -30.67
C ASP A 40 1.27 -20.75 -31.74
N ASN A 41 0.90 -19.51 -31.37
CA ASN A 41 0.33 -18.55 -32.33
C ASN A 41 0.63 -17.10 -31.92
N LYS A 42 1.73 -16.58 -32.42
CA LYS A 42 2.18 -15.21 -32.17
C LYS A 42 1.33 -14.14 -32.85
N GLN A 43 0.47 -14.50 -33.80
CA GLN A 43 -0.43 -13.54 -34.47
C GLN A 43 -1.56 -13.11 -33.52
N LEU A 44 -1.96 -13.97 -32.59
CA LEU A 44 -2.91 -13.64 -31.53
C LEU A 44 -2.15 -12.97 -30.36
N MET A 45 -1.99 -11.65 -30.47
CA MET A 45 -1.24 -10.83 -29.52
C MET A 45 -2.17 -9.83 -28.84
N ALA A 46 -2.05 -9.75 -27.53
CA ALA A 46 -2.61 -8.66 -26.71
C ALA A 46 -1.48 -7.69 -26.31
N THR A 47 -1.82 -6.41 -26.21
CA THR A 47 -0.91 -5.37 -25.77
C THR A 47 -1.59 -4.54 -24.69
N SER A 48 -0.89 -4.29 -23.58
CA SER A 48 -1.35 -3.38 -22.53
C SER A 48 -0.20 -2.51 -22.07
N GLU A 49 -0.47 -1.24 -21.88
CA GLU A 49 0.45 -0.27 -21.28
C GLU A 49 0.08 -0.08 -19.81
N PHE A 50 1.09 -0.02 -18.97
CA PHE A 50 0.96 0.15 -17.52
C PHE A 50 1.77 1.38 -17.11
N ASP A 51 1.13 2.28 -16.37
CA ASP A 51 1.82 3.43 -15.80
C ASP A 51 2.83 3.00 -14.73
N ARG A 52 3.86 3.79 -14.55
CA ARG A 52 4.73 3.68 -13.40
C ARG A 52 3.94 4.02 -12.14
N ILE A 53 4.10 3.20 -11.09
CA ILE A 53 3.54 3.49 -9.77
C ILE A 53 4.62 4.21 -8.96
N GLU A 54 4.36 5.45 -8.59
CA GLU A 54 5.28 6.30 -7.82
C GLU A 54 4.73 6.57 -6.43
N ASN A 55 5.63 6.87 -5.48
CA ASN A 55 5.23 7.36 -4.17
C ASN A 55 4.81 8.83 -4.28
N ILE A 56 3.63 9.15 -3.79
CA ILE A 56 3.17 10.54 -3.63
C ILE A 56 3.78 11.08 -2.33
N PRO A 57 4.54 12.19 -2.37
CA PRO A 57 4.96 12.86 -1.13
C PRO A 57 3.75 13.26 -0.30
N VAL A 58 3.77 12.95 0.98
CA VAL A 58 2.69 13.24 1.92
C VAL A 58 3.22 13.77 3.23
N GLU A 59 2.38 14.53 3.95
CA GLU A 59 2.61 14.98 5.31
C GLU A 59 1.64 14.29 6.25
N VAL A 60 2.09 13.91 7.44
CA VAL A 60 1.19 13.49 8.52
C VAL A 60 0.56 14.74 9.12
N ILE A 61 -0.75 14.85 9.05
CA ILE A 61 -1.50 16.01 9.60
C ILE A 61 -2.24 15.69 10.89
N TYR A 62 -2.46 14.42 11.19
CA TYR A 62 -3.10 13.98 12.42
C TYR A 62 -2.76 12.53 12.73
N ALA A 63 -2.56 12.23 14.01
CA ALA A 63 -2.49 10.88 14.56
C ALA A 63 -3.46 10.78 15.74
N SER A 64 -4.31 9.74 15.77
CA SER A 64 -5.25 9.51 16.89
C SER A 64 -4.51 9.25 18.21
N SER A 65 -3.28 8.72 18.11
CA SER A 65 -2.41 8.39 19.24
C SER A 65 -0.97 8.29 18.76
N ALA A 66 -0.03 8.85 19.52
CA ALA A 66 1.41 8.72 19.29
C ALA A 66 2.14 8.76 20.63
N GLU A 67 3.12 7.87 20.84
CA GLU A 67 3.99 7.89 22.02
C GLU A 67 4.97 9.04 21.93
N GLN A 68 5.02 9.85 22.98
CA GLN A 68 5.87 11.01 23.00
C GLN A 68 7.35 10.62 23.14
N GLY A 69 8.20 11.18 22.29
CA GLY A 69 9.64 11.01 22.33
C GLY A 69 10.19 9.87 21.45
N GLU A 70 9.46 8.76 21.26
CA GLU A 70 9.96 7.65 20.42
C GLU A 70 9.01 7.19 19.32
N GLY A 71 7.72 7.43 19.47
CA GLY A 71 6.67 6.92 18.56
C GLY A 71 6.02 8.01 17.71
N ASP A 72 6.76 9.03 17.28
CA ASP A 72 6.23 10.14 16.48
C ASP A 72 5.62 9.62 15.17
N ALA A 73 4.44 10.13 14.83
CA ALA A 73 3.74 9.72 13.61
C ALA A 73 4.44 10.17 12.32
N ASN A 74 5.28 11.19 12.37
CA ASN A 74 6.09 11.64 11.22
C ASN A 74 7.15 10.61 10.80
N HIS A 75 7.52 9.69 11.68
CA HIS A 75 8.39 8.56 11.32
C HIS A 75 7.78 7.66 10.24
N LEU A 76 6.46 7.69 10.05
CA LEU A 76 5.79 6.92 8.98
C LEU A 76 6.12 7.41 7.56
N VAL A 77 6.72 8.59 7.42
CA VAL A 77 6.98 9.22 6.11
C VAL A 77 8.39 9.82 6.00
N ASP A 78 9.29 9.50 6.92
CA ASP A 78 10.65 10.04 6.96
C ASP A 78 11.64 9.29 6.05
N GLY A 79 11.27 8.12 5.54
CA GLY A 79 12.09 7.28 4.67
C GLY A 79 13.15 6.45 5.41
N ASP A 80 13.13 6.42 6.74
CA ASP A 80 14.03 5.58 7.54
C ASP A 80 13.27 4.37 8.14
N PRO A 81 13.45 3.15 7.64
CA PRO A 81 12.76 1.97 8.15
C PRO A 81 13.15 1.57 9.58
N ASN A 82 14.12 2.25 10.20
CA ASN A 82 14.54 2.00 11.59
C ASN A 82 13.79 2.87 12.58
N THR A 83 13.21 3.97 12.18
CA THR A 83 12.28 4.77 12.97
C THR A 83 10.87 4.14 12.91
N TYR A 84 9.96 4.57 13.78
CA TYR A 84 8.62 4.02 13.78
C TYR A 84 7.63 4.91 14.53
N TRP A 85 6.41 4.91 14.10
CA TRP A 85 5.26 5.33 14.87
C TRP A 85 4.83 4.25 15.85
N HIS A 86 4.43 4.67 17.07
CA HIS A 86 3.84 3.81 18.09
C HIS A 86 2.72 4.57 18.81
N THR A 87 1.58 3.94 19.02
CA THR A 87 0.51 4.51 19.84
C THR A 87 0.93 4.67 21.29
N VAL A 88 0.32 5.61 22.01
CA VAL A 88 0.67 5.92 23.39
C VAL A 88 0.53 4.70 24.31
N TYR A 89 1.50 4.51 25.18
CA TYR A 89 1.53 3.42 26.17
C TYR A 89 2.12 3.86 27.53
N SER A 90 2.93 4.92 27.58
CA SER A 90 3.65 5.32 28.80
C SER A 90 2.73 5.98 29.83
N VAL A 91 1.72 6.70 29.41
CA VAL A 91 0.76 7.41 30.29
C VAL A 91 -0.55 6.65 30.39
N THR A 92 -1.04 6.16 29.26
CA THR A 92 -2.26 5.36 29.14
C THR A 92 -2.14 4.49 27.91
N VAL A 93 -2.80 3.34 27.90
CA VAL A 93 -2.87 2.51 26.69
C VAL A 93 -4.08 2.94 25.87
N ALA A 94 -3.82 3.57 24.72
CA ALA A 94 -4.87 3.91 23.79
C ALA A 94 -5.51 2.64 23.21
N LYS A 95 -6.81 2.67 22.97
CA LYS A 95 -7.58 1.54 22.45
C LYS A 95 -7.87 1.70 20.96
N TYR A 96 -8.00 0.60 20.27
CA TYR A 96 -8.45 0.58 18.88
C TYR A 96 -9.86 1.21 18.71
N PRO A 97 -10.14 1.84 17.56
CA PRO A 97 -9.29 2.00 16.37
C PRO A 97 -8.25 3.12 16.52
N HIS A 98 -7.09 2.94 15.86
CA HIS A 98 -6.08 3.97 15.72
C HIS A 98 -6.01 4.43 14.27
N TRP A 99 -5.83 5.74 14.02
CA TRP A 99 -5.73 6.24 12.64
C TRP A 99 -4.71 7.35 12.49
N ILE A 100 -4.22 7.46 11.28
CA ILE A 100 -3.32 8.51 10.81
C ILE A 100 -3.95 9.15 9.58
N ASP A 101 -3.93 10.48 9.53
CA ASP A 101 -4.37 11.26 8.38
C ASP A 101 -3.16 11.86 7.67
N PHE A 102 -3.15 11.70 6.35
CA PHE A 102 -2.10 12.19 5.46
C PHE A 102 -2.67 13.24 4.52
N ASP A 103 -1.88 14.30 4.24
CA ASP A 103 -2.15 15.32 3.22
C ASP A 103 -1.19 15.11 2.03
N CYS A 104 -1.73 14.91 0.83
CA CYS A 104 -0.97 14.85 -0.42
C CYS A 104 -0.66 16.25 -0.97
N THR A 105 -0.86 17.32 -0.19
CA THR A 105 -0.67 18.73 -0.52
C THR A 105 -1.65 19.29 -1.58
N GLU A 106 -2.05 18.47 -2.53
CA GLU A 106 -3.05 18.76 -3.56
C GLU A 106 -3.84 17.51 -3.93
N GLU A 107 -4.92 17.65 -4.70
CA GLU A 107 -5.68 16.49 -5.18
C GLU A 107 -4.80 15.64 -6.12
N LYS A 108 -4.64 14.37 -5.80
CA LYS A 108 -3.88 13.36 -6.56
C LYS A 108 -4.78 12.21 -7.00
N THR A 109 -4.36 11.51 -8.03
CA THR A 109 -4.92 10.19 -8.35
C THR A 109 -4.17 9.14 -7.54
N ILE A 110 -4.86 8.50 -6.59
CA ILE A 110 -4.29 7.52 -5.68
C ILE A 110 -4.65 6.13 -6.19
N LYS A 111 -3.64 5.29 -6.39
CA LYS A 111 -3.77 3.91 -6.91
C LYS A 111 -3.50 2.85 -5.85
N GLY A 112 -2.94 3.24 -4.71
CA GLY A 112 -2.61 2.26 -3.69
C GLY A 112 -1.95 2.84 -2.45
N PHE A 113 -1.54 1.92 -1.58
CA PHE A 113 -1.01 2.17 -0.26
C PHE A 113 0.05 1.14 0.08
N VAL A 114 1.11 1.54 0.77
CA VAL A 114 2.13 0.64 1.31
C VAL A 114 2.22 0.84 2.81
N TYR A 115 2.29 -0.24 3.54
CA TYR A 115 2.62 -0.27 4.96
C TYR A 115 3.84 -1.15 5.20
N LEU A 116 4.86 -0.60 5.83
CA LEU A 116 6.00 -1.33 6.35
C LEU A 116 5.85 -1.50 7.86
N PRO A 117 5.70 -2.73 8.39
CA PRO A 117 5.66 -2.96 9.82
C PRO A 117 6.95 -2.51 10.50
N ARG A 118 6.89 -2.24 11.79
CA ARG A 118 8.07 -1.96 12.63
C ARG A 118 9.11 -3.07 12.49
N GLN A 119 10.39 -2.71 12.26
CA GLN A 119 11.44 -3.67 11.91
C GLN A 119 12.16 -4.29 13.11
N ASN A 120 12.24 -3.58 14.24
CA ASN A 120 12.98 -4.04 15.42
C ASN A 120 12.09 -4.77 16.46
N SER A 121 10.77 -4.81 16.27
CA SER A 121 9.81 -5.49 17.15
C SER A 121 8.59 -5.95 16.37
N SER A 122 7.82 -6.89 16.91
CA SER A 122 6.49 -7.26 16.42
C SER A 122 5.35 -6.67 17.27
N ASN A 123 5.70 -5.91 18.32
CA ASN A 123 4.72 -5.28 19.19
C ASN A 123 3.91 -4.25 18.41
N GLY A 124 2.57 -4.34 18.47
CA GLY A 124 1.67 -3.45 17.76
C GLY A 124 1.65 -3.61 16.23
N ASN A 125 2.27 -4.65 15.65
CA ASN A 125 2.13 -4.91 14.23
C ASN A 125 0.65 -5.02 13.85
N ILE A 126 0.22 -4.19 12.90
CA ILE A 126 -1.17 -4.07 12.50
C ILE A 126 -1.63 -5.35 11.79
N LYS A 127 -2.83 -5.83 12.15
CA LYS A 127 -3.50 -6.94 11.48
C LYS A 127 -4.61 -6.44 10.58
N ASP A 128 -5.73 -6.00 11.16
CA ASP A 128 -6.87 -5.55 10.39
C ASP A 128 -6.79 -4.04 10.19
N PHE A 129 -7.14 -3.60 8.98
CA PHE A 129 -7.03 -2.20 8.58
C PHE A 129 -8.16 -1.78 7.64
N GLN A 130 -8.34 -0.46 7.50
CA GLN A 130 -9.13 0.15 6.44
C GLN A 130 -8.50 1.46 5.95
N ILE A 131 -8.82 1.83 4.71
CA ILE A 131 -8.38 3.07 4.08
C ILE A 131 -9.61 3.85 3.61
N GLN A 132 -9.64 5.14 3.93
CA GLN A 132 -10.60 6.11 3.46
C GLN A 132 -9.88 7.29 2.83
N VAL A 133 -10.57 8.03 1.98
CA VAL A 133 -10.04 9.25 1.35
C VAL A 133 -10.99 10.40 1.55
N SER A 134 -10.46 11.62 1.45
CA SER A 134 -11.23 12.85 1.55
C SER A 134 -10.68 13.92 0.62
N LYS A 135 -11.53 14.83 0.17
CA LYS A 135 -11.11 16.03 -0.58
C LYS A 135 -10.82 17.22 0.30
N ASP A 136 -11.42 17.28 1.49
CA ASP A 136 -11.39 18.43 2.41
C ASP A 136 -10.78 18.12 3.79
N GLY A 137 -10.40 16.84 4.04
CA GLY A 137 -9.84 16.38 5.30
C GLY A 137 -10.85 16.34 6.47
N LYS A 138 -12.14 16.61 6.21
CA LYS A 138 -13.20 16.63 7.21
C LYS A 138 -14.28 15.60 6.92
N ASN A 139 -14.71 15.53 5.67
CA ASN A 139 -15.72 14.59 5.22
C ASN A 139 -15.03 13.36 4.62
N TRP A 140 -14.95 12.27 5.39
CA TRP A 140 -14.36 11.02 4.98
C TRP A 140 -15.42 10.19 4.25
N GLY A 141 -15.12 9.80 3.01
CA GLY A 141 -16.00 8.99 2.17
C GLY A 141 -16.14 7.55 2.66
N GLU A 142 -16.66 6.69 1.80
CA GLU A 142 -16.74 5.27 2.06
C GLU A 142 -15.34 4.64 2.17
N ILE A 143 -15.28 3.45 2.75
CA ILE A 143 -14.05 2.68 2.86
C ILE A 143 -13.65 2.20 1.46
N ILE A 144 -12.48 2.66 0.98
CA ILE A 144 -11.93 2.28 -0.31
C ILE A 144 -11.37 0.85 -0.27
N VAL A 145 -10.67 0.54 0.82
CA VAL A 145 -10.08 -0.78 1.06
C VAL A 145 -10.23 -1.16 2.53
N LYS A 146 -10.52 -2.43 2.76
CA LYS A 146 -10.51 -3.08 4.06
C LYS A 146 -9.85 -4.44 3.92
N GLY A 147 -8.98 -4.82 4.85
CA GLY A 147 -8.28 -6.09 4.77
C GLY A 147 -7.52 -6.45 6.03
N SER A 148 -6.76 -7.54 5.93
CA SER A 148 -5.89 -8.03 6.98
C SER A 148 -4.48 -8.24 6.41
N PHE A 149 -3.46 -7.81 7.13
CA PHE A 149 -2.06 -8.05 6.78
C PHE A 149 -1.58 -9.40 7.30
N GLU A 150 -0.68 -10.02 6.56
CA GLU A 150 0.05 -11.20 7.04
C GLU A 150 0.98 -10.82 8.21
N ASN A 151 1.10 -11.73 9.19
CA ASN A 151 2.01 -11.58 10.32
C ASN A 151 3.48 -11.82 9.91
N ASN A 152 4.10 -10.83 9.28
CA ASN A 152 5.53 -10.80 8.97
C ASN A 152 6.00 -9.34 8.83
N ARG A 153 7.34 -9.14 8.79
CA ARG A 153 7.95 -7.80 8.69
C ARG A 153 8.13 -7.29 7.26
N LYS A 154 7.61 -8.00 6.25
CA LYS A 154 7.72 -7.58 4.85
C LYS A 154 6.79 -6.41 4.56
N GLU A 155 7.15 -5.61 3.59
CA GLU A 155 6.30 -4.57 3.02
C GLU A 155 4.93 -5.15 2.62
N LYS A 156 3.87 -4.42 2.94
CA LYS A 156 2.48 -4.74 2.60
C LYS A 156 2.00 -3.73 1.55
N ARG A 157 1.91 -4.16 0.31
CA ARG A 157 1.44 -3.32 -0.80
C ARG A 157 0.00 -3.65 -1.14
N ILE A 158 -0.84 -2.65 -1.10
CA ILE A 158 -2.26 -2.72 -1.44
C ILE A 158 -2.50 -1.82 -2.66
N LEU A 159 -2.93 -2.40 -3.77
CA LEU A 159 -3.41 -1.64 -4.92
C LEU A 159 -4.94 -1.56 -4.85
N PHE A 160 -5.48 -0.40 -5.15
CA PHE A 160 -6.92 -0.18 -5.20
C PHE A 160 -7.50 -0.83 -6.47
N ASN A 161 -8.73 -1.32 -6.40
CA ASN A 161 -9.41 -1.88 -7.58
C ASN A 161 -9.59 -0.83 -8.67
N GLU A 162 -9.90 0.41 -8.26
CA GLU A 162 -10.04 1.58 -9.13
C GLU A 162 -9.26 2.74 -8.53
N PRO A 163 -8.53 3.53 -9.35
CA PRO A 163 -7.88 4.75 -8.88
C PRO A 163 -8.90 5.76 -8.34
N VAL A 164 -8.56 6.45 -7.25
CA VAL A 164 -9.43 7.47 -6.63
C VAL A 164 -8.75 8.83 -6.64
N LYS A 165 -9.53 9.92 -6.85
CA LYS A 165 -9.04 11.29 -6.76
C LYS A 165 -9.34 11.85 -5.39
N ALA A 166 -8.30 12.19 -4.63
CA ALA A 166 -8.39 12.80 -3.32
C ALA A 166 -7.13 13.56 -2.95
N ARG A 167 -7.23 14.44 -1.96
CA ARG A 167 -6.10 15.11 -1.34
C ARG A 167 -5.68 14.44 -0.05
N TYR A 168 -6.64 13.92 0.72
CA TYR A 168 -6.37 13.37 2.06
C TYR A 168 -6.62 11.87 2.07
N VAL A 169 -5.77 11.14 2.81
CA VAL A 169 -5.87 9.70 3.01
C VAL A 169 -5.89 9.43 4.51
N ARG A 170 -6.84 8.62 4.98
CA ARG A 170 -6.88 8.07 6.33
C ARG A 170 -6.55 6.60 6.29
N PHE A 171 -5.51 6.21 6.98
CA PHE A 171 -5.24 4.83 7.32
C PHE A 171 -5.72 4.55 8.74
N THR A 172 -6.57 3.55 8.90
CA THR A 172 -7.09 3.12 10.21
C THR A 172 -6.65 1.70 10.50
N ALA A 173 -5.92 1.52 11.58
CA ALA A 173 -5.64 0.24 12.20
C ALA A 173 -6.84 -0.17 13.06
N LEU A 174 -7.30 -1.42 12.92
CA LEU A 174 -8.48 -1.96 13.60
C LEU A 174 -8.13 -3.03 14.64
N SER A 175 -6.98 -3.69 14.47
CA SER A 175 -6.46 -4.70 15.41
C SER A 175 -4.97 -4.91 15.20
N SER A 176 -4.29 -5.52 16.21
CA SER A 176 -2.90 -5.96 16.10
C SER A 176 -2.79 -7.47 15.83
N GLN A 177 -1.60 -7.90 15.37
CA GLN A 177 -1.28 -9.31 15.16
C GLN A 177 -1.25 -10.12 16.47
N ASN A 178 -0.89 -9.46 17.57
CA ASN A 178 -0.72 -10.08 18.88
C ASN A 178 -1.98 -9.99 19.76
N GLY A 179 -3.01 -9.24 19.32
CA GLY A 179 -4.22 -9.00 20.11
C GLY A 179 -4.03 -7.98 21.24
N ASP A 180 -2.91 -7.22 21.22
CA ASP A 180 -2.71 -6.08 22.11
C ASP A 180 -3.43 -4.84 21.58
N ASP A 181 -3.44 -3.75 22.37
CA ASP A 181 -4.09 -2.49 21.98
C ASP A 181 -3.15 -1.51 21.25
N PHE A 182 -1.93 -1.93 20.93
CA PHE A 182 -0.94 -1.09 20.27
C PHE A 182 -1.04 -1.15 18.75
N ALA A 183 -0.71 -0.04 18.09
CA ALA A 183 -0.44 0.02 16.66
C ALA A 183 0.93 0.63 16.42
N THR A 184 1.70 0.06 15.51
CA THR A 184 3.02 0.53 15.11
C THR A 184 3.20 0.44 13.60
N GLY A 185 4.11 1.25 13.07
CA GLY A 185 4.52 1.19 11.67
C GLY A 185 5.86 1.86 11.48
N ALA A 186 6.71 1.33 10.61
CA ALA A 186 7.96 1.99 10.22
C ALA A 186 7.70 2.98 9.09
N GLU A 187 6.99 2.56 8.02
CA GLU A 187 6.76 3.41 6.87
C GLU A 187 5.35 3.25 6.30
N ILE A 188 4.85 4.34 5.76
CA ILE A 188 3.65 4.38 4.93
C ILE A 188 3.96 5.14 3.64
N GLN A 189 3.49 4.62 2.51
CA GLN A 189 3.57 5.29 1.22
C GLN A 189 2.19 5.32 0.57
N ILE A 190 1.85 6.44 -0.03
CA ILE A 190 0.67 6.60 -0.87
C ILE A 190 1.13 6.52 -2.33
N LEU A 191 0.46 5.71 -3.15
CA LEU A 191 0.88 5.42 -4.51
C LEU A 191 -0.05 6.08 -5.54
N ASN A 192 0.55 6.64 -6.60
CA ASN A 192 -0.18 7.16 -7.77
C ASN A 192 -0.14 6.18 -8.94
#